data_d2733fc7a50a0f1e0b87f1132b18e691
#
_entry.id   d2733fc7a50a0f1e0b87f1132b18e691
#
_cell.length_a   1.000
_cell.length_b   1.000
_cell.length_c   1.000
_cell.angle_alpha   90.00
_cell.angle_beta   90.00
_cell.angle_gamma   90.00
#
_symmetry.space_group_name_H-M   'P 1'
#
loop_
_entity.id
_entity.type
_entity.pdbx_description
1 polymer ?
#
loop_
_entity_poly.entity_id
_entity_poly.type
_entity_poly.pdbx_seq_one_letter_code
_entity_poly.pdbx_strand_id
1 'polypeptide(L)'
;MRNKKVELLAPAGNAEAFYGAVHAGADAIYLGGNRFGARAYAENFSEDELVDCIRYAHLLGRKVYLTVNTLVKESEFSELYEYLMPYYRAGLDGVIIQDMGVFAFIRDAFPQMELHGSTQMTITGEYGAEFLKKQGACRVVPARELSLEEIRRIKEVTGMEIECFIHGAMCYCYSGQCLFSSILGGRSGNRGRCAQPCRLPYTVGGNRRECYPLSLKDMCTIENIPELIDAGIDSFKIEGRMKKPEYAAGVTAVYRKY
;
A
#
# COMPACT_ATOMS: atom_id res chain seq x y z
N MET A 1 13.65 21.60 -15.29
CA MET A 1 12.95 20.68 -14.35
C MET A 1 11.52 20.54 -14.82
N ARG A 2 11.05 19.34 -15.17
CA ARG A 2 9.63 19.15 -15.51
C ARG A 2 8.84 19.30 -14.21
N ASN A 3 7.84 20.19 -14.19
CA ASN A 3 6.81 20.28 -13.14
C ASN A 3 5.92 19.04 -13.19
N LYS A 4 6.48 17.85 -12.89
CA LYS A 4 5.68 16.63 -12.76
C LYS A 4 5.02 16.70 -11.39
N LYS A 5 3.71 16.81 -11.37
CA LYS A 5 2.93 16.71 -10.14
C LYS A 5 3.09 15.30 -9.58
N VAL A 6 3.55 15.17 -8.32
CA VAL A 6 3.60 13.90 -7.60
C VAL A 6 2.19 13.55 -7.10
N GLU A 7 1.79 12.31 -7.29
CA GLU A 7 0.50 11.80 -6.80
C GLU A 7 0.51 11.72 -5.27
N LEU A 8 -0.49 12.24 -4.59
CA LEU A 8 -0.73 12.00 -3.17
C LEU A 8 -1.75 10.88 -2.99
N LEU A 9 -1.27 9.73 -2.52
CA LEU A 9 -2.03 8.49 -2.36
C LEU A 9 -2.45 8.30 -0.90
N ALA A 10 -3.73 8.47 -0.63
CA ALA A 10 -4.30 8.38 0.72
C ALA A 10 -4.92 7.00 1.01
N PRO A 11 -4.89 6.54 2.29
CA PRO A 11 -5.53 5.30 2.72
C PRO A 11 -7.03 5.51 2.96
N ALA A 12 -7.84 4.47 2.66
CA ALA A 12 -9.20 4.37 3.16
C ALA A 12 -9.47 2.97 3.73
N GLY A 13 -9.92 2.91 4.98
CA GLY A 13 -10.33 1.68 5.66
C GLY A 13 -11.85 1.46 5.64
N ASN A 14 -12.61 2.51 5.36
CA ASN A 14 -14.06 2.52 5.22
C ASN A 14 -14.51 3.73 4.37
N ALA A 15 -15.81 3.84 4.08
CA ALA A 15 -16.37 4.89 3.24
C ALA A 15 -16.14 6.30 3.81
N GLU A 16 -16.24 6.49 5.12
CA GLU A 16 -16.02 7.79 5.75
C GLU A 16 -14.56 8.27 5.55
N ALA A 17 -13.58 7.38 5.75
CA ALA A 17 -12.18 7.68 5.49
C ALA A 17 -11.92 7.97 4.00
N PHE A 18 -12.62 7.27 3.10
CA PHE A 18 -12.54 7.51 1.67
C PHE A 18 -12.99 8.93 1.30
N TYR A 19 -14.19 9.32 1.70
CA TYR A 19 -14.70 10.67 1.42
C TYR A 19 -13.84 11.76 2.08
N GLY A 20 -13.40 11.52 3.32
CA GLY A 20 -12.49 12.41 4.02
C GLY A 20 -11.17 12.64 3.28
N ALA A 21 -10.55 11.58 2.76
CA ALA A 21 -9.31 11.66 2.00
C ALA A 21 -9.50 12.37 0.64
N VAL A 22 -10.58 12.08 -0.08
CA VAL A 22 -10.91 12.73 -1.35
C VAL A 22 -11.07 14.24 -1.14
N HIS A 23 -11.86 14.67 -0.17
CA HIS A 23 -12.10 16.08 0.12
C HIS A 23 -10.86 16.81 0.70
N ALA A 24 -9.97 16.06 1.37
CA ALA A 24 -8.68 16.57 1.83
C ALA A 24 -7.66 16.77 0.70
N GLY A 25 -7.99 16.38 -0.52
CA GLY A 25 -7.19 16.66 -1.71
C GLY A 25 -6.27 15.52 -2.15
N ALA A 26 -6.55 14.26 -1.79
CA ALA A 26 -5.86 13.13 -2.37
C ALA A 26 -6.03 13.09 -3.90
N ASP A 27 -4.98 12.70 -4.62
CA ASP A 27 -5.04 12.46 -6.07
C ASP A 27 -5.52 11.04 -6.36
N ALA A 28 -5.18 10.11 -5.47
CA ALA A 28 -5.61 8.72 -5.53
C ALA A 28 -5.89 8.17 -4.12
N ILE A 29 -6.75 7.17 -4.04
CA ILE A 29 -7.09 6.48 -2.80
C ILE A 29 -6.81 5.00 -2.96
N TYR A 30 -6.11 4.39 -1.98
CA TYR A 30 -6.00 2.95 -1.92
C TYR A 30 -6.82 2.36 -0.78
N LEU A 31 -7.52 1.29 -1.09
CA LEU A 31 -8.47 0.66 -0.20
C LEU A 31 -8.45 -0.87 -0.33
N GLY A 32 -9.20 -1.56 0.49
CA GLY A 32 -9.33 -3.02 0.43
C GLY A 32 -10.78 -3.43 0.46
N GLY A 33 -11.11 -4.40 -0.36
CA GLY A 33 -12.38 -5.10 -0.23
C GLY A 33 -12.32 -6.16 0.89
N ASN A 34 -13.38 -6.93 1.00
CA ASN A 34 -13.57 -7.95 2.03
C ASN A 34 -12.63 -9.17 1.89
N ARG A 35 -11.85 -9.27 0.79
CA ARG A 35 -10.97 -10.41 0.49
C ARG A 35 -9.63 -9.95 -0.08
N PHE A 36 -8.64 -10.83 -0.03
CA PHE A 36 -7.31 -10.69 -0.63
C PHE A 36 -6.45 -9.49 -0.19
N GLY A 37 -6.93 -8.67 0.76
CA GLY A 37 -6.22 -7.50 1.27
C GLY A 37 -5.41 -7.76 2.53
N ALA A 38 -4.26 -7.08 2.67
CA ALA A 38 -3.35 -7.22 3.82
C ALA A 38 -3.84 -6.54 5.12
N ARG A 39 -5.11 -6.18 5.21
CA ARG A 39 -5.76 -5.61 6.41
C ARG A 39 -7.10 -6.29 6.66
N ALA A 40 -7.05 -7.61 6.96
CA ALA A 40 -8.24 -8.44 7.16
C ALA A 40 -9.14 -7.99 8.33
N TYR A 41 -8.62 -7.17 9.23
CA TYR A 41 -9.35 -6.63 10.39
C TYR A 41 -9.73 -5.15 10.24
N ALA A 42 -9.49 -4.51 9.09
CA ALA A 42 -10.14 -3.25 8.76
C ALA A 42 -11.64 -3.52 8.51
N GLU A 43 -12.46 -2.51 8.62
CA GLU A 43 -13.87 -2.60 8.25
C GLU A 43 -14.04 -3.09 6.80
N ASN A 44 -13.14 -2.59 5.92
CA ASN A 44 -13.13 -2.82 4.48
C ASN A 44 -14.46 -2.40 3.81
N PHE A 45 -14.53 -2.58 2.51
CA PHE A 45 -15.69 -2.18 1.72
C PHE A 45 -16.46 -3.41 1.25
N SER A 46 -17.78 -3.33 1.28
CA SER A 46 -18.64 -4.22 0.49
C SER A 46 -18.43 -3.98 -1.00
N GLU A 47 -18.96 -4.87 -1.83
CA GLU A 47 -18.85 -4.73 -3.29
C GLU A 47 -19.52 -3.45 -3.78
N ASP A 48 -20.76 -3.18 -3.34
CA ASP A 48 -21.52 -2.00 -3.76
C ASP A 48 -20.85 -0.70 -3.31
N GLU A 49 -20.41 -0.63 -2.04
CA GLU A 49 -19.69 0.54 -1.51
C GLU A 49 -18.42 0.83 -2.30
N LEU A 50 -17.67 -0.22 -2.68
CA LEU A 50 -16.42 -0.04 -3.43
C LEU A 50 -16.71 0.46 -4.85
N VAL A 51 -17.74 -0.09 -5.51
CA VAL A 51 -18.18 0.37 -6.83
C VAL A 51 -18.61 1.84 -6.77
N ASP A 52 -19.36 2.23 -5.75
CA ASP A 52 -19.78 3.62 -5.55
C ASP A 52 -18.61 4.56 -5.27
N CYS A 53 -17.62 4.11 -4.49
CA CYS A 53 -16.36 4.84 -4.26
C CYS A 53 -15.58 5.08 -5.56
N ILE A 54 -15.47 4.06 -6.44
CA ILE A 54 -14.81 4.20 -7.74
C ILE A 54 -15.50 5.27 -8.58
N ARG A 55 -16.82 5.16 -8.73
CA ARG A 55 -17.63 6.14 -9.48
C ARG A 55 -17.49 7.55 -8.94
N TYR A 56 -17.58 7.69 -7.62
CA TYR A 56 -17.45 8.98 -6.96
C TYR A 56 -16.05 9.61 -7.15
N ALA A 57 -14.99 8.82 -6.99
CA ALA A 57 -13.63 9.27 -7.25
C ALA A 57 -13.45 9.80 -8.67
N HIS A 58 -13.95 9.06 -9.66
CA HIS A 58 -13.87 9.43 -11.07
C HIS A 58 -14.63 10.73 -11.40
N LEU A 59 -15.78 10.98 -10.77
CA LEU A 59 -16.50 12.26 -10.91
C LEU A 59 -15.63 13.45 -10.50
N LEU A 60 -14.68 13.24 -9.57
CA LEU A 60 -13.77 14.27 -9.07
C LEU A 60 -12.36 14.18 -9.71
N GLY A 61 -12.18 13.35 -10.73
CA GLY A 61 -10.90 13.13 -11.41
C GLY A 61 -9.85 12.50 -10.50
N ARG A 62 -10.26 11.63 -9.57
CA ARG A 62 -9.37 10.89 -8.65
C ARG A 62 -9.30 9.44 -9.05
N LYS A 63 -8.18 8.78 -8.74
CA LYS A 63 -7.96 7.36 -8.99
C LYS A 63 -8.25 6.51 -7.74
N VAL A 64 -8.59 5.24 -7.97
CA VAL A 64 -8.80 4.25 -6.91
C VAL A 64 -7.95 3.02 -7.18
N TYR A 65 -7.19 2.58 -6.17
CA TYR A 65 -6.37 1.37 -6.24
C TYR A 65 -6.83 0.34 -5.21
N LEU A 66 -7.16 -0.87 -5.68
CA LEU A 66 -7.58 -1.97 -4.81
C LEU A 66 -6.36 -2.78 -4.34
N THR A 67 -6.29 -3.06 -3.05
CA THR A 67 -5.25 -3.95 -2.52
C THR A 67 -5.64 -5.42 -2.67
N VAL A 68 -4.88 -6.15 -3.49
CA VAL A 68 -4.88 -7.61 -3.64
C VAL A 68 -3.51 -8.12 -3.21
N ASN A 69 -3.05 -7.68 -2.04
CA ASN A 69 -1.67 -7.76 -1.61
C ASN A 69 -1.44 -8.77 -0.47
N THR A 70 -2.10 -9.90 -0.56
CA THR A 70 -1.81 -11.10 0.24
C THR A 70 -1.36 -12.24 -0.66
N LEU A 71 -0.66 -13.23 -0.08
CA LEU A 71 -0.45 -14.51 -0.75
C LEU A 71 -1.79 -15.25 -0.85
N VAL A 72 -2.07 -15.85 -1.99
CA VAL A 72 -3.35 -16.52 -2.28
C VAL A 72 -3.11 -18.03 -2.31
N LYS A 73 -3.99 -18.80 -1.69
CA LYS A 73 -3.94 -20.26 -1.76
C LYS A 73 -4.61 -20.74 -3.04
N GLU A 74 -4.17 -21.89 -3.55
CA GLU A 74 -4.74 -22.50 -4.75
C GLU A 74 -6.28 -22.63 -4.67
N SER A 75 -6.78 -23.03 -3.51
CA SER A 75 -8.23 -23.15 -3.27
C SER A 75 -9.01 -21.82 -3.31
N GLU A 76 -8.32 -20.70 -3.21
CA GLU A 76 -8.93 -19.35 -3.24
C GLU A 76 -8.79 -18.69 -4.62
N PHE A 77 -7.91 -19.25 -5.46
CA PHE A 77 -7.51 -18.63 -6.74
C PHE A 77 -8.68 -18.57 -7.74
N SER A 78 -9.53 -19.59 -7.76
CA SER A 78 -10.70 -19.66 -8.64
C SER A 78 -11.72 -18.53 -8.39
N GLU A 79 -11.70 -17.90 -7.23
CA GLU A 79 -12.65 -16.86 -6.85
C GLU A 79 -12.19 -15.45 -7.26
N LEU A 80 -10.93 -15.30 -7.72
CA LEU A 80 -10.36 -13.99 -8.07
C LEU A 80 -11.08 -13.30 -9.21
N TYR A 81 -11.52 -14.05 -10.22
CA TYR A 81 -12.19 -13.49 -11.39
C TYR A 81 -13.52 -12.82 -11.00
N GLU A 82 -14.37 -13.57 -10.32
CA GLU A 82 -15.68 -13.07 -9.86
C GLU A 82 -15.54 -11.92 -8.86
N TYR A 83 -14.51 -11.98 -8.00
CA TYR A 83 -14.21 -10.92 -7.04
C TYR A 83 -13.79 -9.61 -7.72
N LEU A 84 -13.00 -9.66 -8.78
CA LEU A 84 -12.45 -8.46 -9.43
C LEU A 84 -13.36 -7.88 -10.53
N MET A 85 -14.19 -8.71 -11.14
CA MET A 85 -15.01 -8.33 -12.30
C MET A 85 -15.94 -7.13 -12.05
N PRO A 86 -16.67 -7.00 -10.91
CA PRO A 86 -17.49 -5.84 -10.63
C PRO A 86 -16.70 -4.53 -10.61
N TYR A 87 -15.52 -4.55 -10.00
CA TYR A 87 -14.64 -3.36 -9.88
C TYR A 87 -14.01 -3.00 -11.23
N TYR A 88 -13.60 -4.00 -12.01
CA TYR A 88 -13.11 -3.79 -13.37
C TYR A 88 -14.16 -3.12 -14.25
N ARG A 89 -15.41 -3.60 -14.20
CA ARG A 89 -16.55 -2.99 -14.92
C ARG A 89 -16.88 -1.57 -14.44
N ALA A 90 -16.63 -1.28 -13.17
CA ALA A 90 -16.77 0.07 -12.60
C ALA A 90 -15.63 1.02 -13.01
N GLY A 91 -14.57 0.50 -13.65
CA GLY A 91 -13.42 1.26 -14.12
C GLY A 91 -12.31 1.39 -13.08
N LEU A 92 -12.15 0.43 -12.15
CA LEU A 92 -11.03 0.45 -11.18
C LEU A 92 -9.70 0.72 -11.89
N ASP A 93 -8.97 1.72 -11.42
CA ASP A 93 -7.73 2.18 -12.08
C ASP A 93 -6.59 1.18 -11.98
N GLY A 94 -6.40 0.54 -10.82
CA GLY A 94 -5.32 -0.41 -10.65
C GLY A 94 -5.41 -1.25 -9.38
N VAL A 95 -4.51 -2.21 -9.31
CA VAL A 95 -4.40 -3.14 -8.17
C VAL A 95 -2.99 -3.18 -7.61
N ILE A 96 -2.88 -3.26 -6.28
CA ILE A 96 -1.62 -3.40 -5.55
C ILE A 96 -1.46 -4.86 -5.16
N ILE A 97 -0.47 -5.56 -5.74
CA ILE A 97 -0.36 -7.02 -5.73
C ILE A 97 0.91 -7.49 -5.03
N GLN A 98 0.84 -8.60 -4.30
CA GLN A 98 2.01 -9.31 -3.73
C GLN A 98 2.28 -10.64 -4.43
N ASP A 99 1.25 -11.42 -4.72
CA ASP A 99 1.36 -12.78 -5.24
C ASP A 99 1.64 -12.78 -6.76
N MET A 100 2.68 -13.48 -7.19
CA MET A 100 3.07 -13.51 -8.61
C MET A 100 2.10 -14.31 -9.49
N GLY A 101 1.41 -15.32 -8.94
CA GLY A 101 0.36 -16.04 -9.66
C GLY A 101 -0.85 -15.15 -9.89
N VAL A 102 -1.27 -14.40 -8.86
CA VAL A 102 -2.31 -13.39 -8.94
C VAL A 102 -1.93 -12.28 -9.92
N PHE A 103 -0.65 -11.86 -9.90
CA PHE A 103 -0.13 -10.85 -10.82
C PHE A 103 -0.30 -11.27 -12.29
N ALA A 104 0.16 -12.48 -12.63
CA ALA A 104 0.05 -13.02 -13.98
C ALA A 104 -1.42 -13.17 -14.40
N PHE A 105 -2.26 -13.68 -13.50
CA PHE A 105 -3.70 -13.85 -13.76
C PHE A 105 -4.38 -12.50 -14.05
N ILE A 106 -4.15 -11.47 -13.22
CA ILE A 106 -4.80 -10.16 -13.42
C ILE A 106 -4.32 -9.50 -14.71
N ARG A 107 -3.02 -9.57 -15.02
CA ARG A 107 -2.46 -9.07 -16.28
C ARG A 107 -3.20 -9.63 -17.49
N ASP A 108 -3.45 -10.94 -17.48
CA ASP A 108 -4.03 -11.64 -18.63
C ASP A 108 -5.58 -11.51 -18.69
N ALA A 109 -6.26 -11.50 -17.53
CA ALA A 109 -7.71 -11.42 -17.45
C ALA A 109 -8.27 -9.99 -17.48
N PHE A 110 -7.50 -8.98 -17.03
CA PHE A 110 -7.94 -7.60 -16.85
C PHE A 110 -6.93 -6.60 -17.45
N PRO A 111 -6.73 -6.58 -18.78
CA PRO A 111 -5.60 -5.91 -19.44
C PRO A 111 -5.60 -4.37 -19.34
N GLN A 112 -6.71 -3.76 -18.92
CA GLN A 112 -6.79 -2.30 -18.74
C GLN A 112 -6.46 -1.85 -17.31
N MET A 113 -6.26 -2.79 -16.37
CA MET A 113 -6.01 -2.51 -14.97
C MET A 113 -4.51 -2.26 -14.74
N GLU A 114 -4.15 -1.15 -14.13
CA GLU A 114 -2.76 -0.86 -13.73
C GLU A 114 -2.28 -1.88 -12.68
N LEU A 115 -1.08 -2.44 -12.87
CA LEU A 115 -0.49 -3.41 -11.97
C LEU A 115 0.63 -2.77 -11.15
N HIS A 116 0.43 -2.64 -9.84
CA HIS A 116 1.39 -2.06 -8.91
C HIS A 116 2.01 -3.16 -8.03
N GLY A 117 3.33 -3.30 -8.09
CA GLY A 117 4.06 -4.22 -7.21
C GLY A 117 4.02 -3.73 -5.77
N SER A 118 3.41 -4.49 -4.87
CA SER A 118 3.28 -4.15 -3.45
C SER A 118 4.63 -4.09 -2.74
N THR A 119 4.76 -3.24 -1.71
CA THR A 119 5.90 -3.28 -0.77
C THR A 119 6.08 -4.66 -0.13
N GLN A 120 5.03 -5.47 -0.06
CA GLN A 120 5.11 -6.84 0.46
C GLN A 120 5.84 -7.82 -0.48
N MET A 121 6.13 -7.42 -1.73
CA MET A 121 7.01 -8.18 -2.64
C MET A 121 8.49 -8.03 -2.28
N THR A 122 8.83 -7.14 -1.35
CA THR A 122 10.22 -6.94 -0.87
C THR A 122 11.17 -6.55 -2.00
N ILE A 123 10.78 -5.59 -2.83
CA ILE A 123 11.66 -5.09 -3.90
C ILE A 123 12.70 -4.15 -3.27
N THR A 124 13.95 -4.61 -3.27
CA THR A 124 15.08 -3.93 -2.62
C THR A 124 16.13 -3.40 -3.61
N GLY A 125 15.87 -3.45 -4.91
CA GLY A 125 16.82 -2.96 -5.91
C GLY A 125 16.30 -3.02 -7.33
N GLU A 126 17.11 -2.52 -8.26
CA GLU A 126 16.77 -2.37 -9.67
C GLU A 126 16.44 -3.70 -10.36
N TYR A 127 17.11 -4.80 -10.03
CA TYR A 127 16.86 -6.11 -10.68
C TYR A 127 15.45 -6.63 -10.39
N GLY A 128 14.98 -6.49 -9.14
CA GLY A 128 13.61 -6.87 -8.76
C GLY A 128 12.57 -5.98 -9.44
N ALA A 129 12.81 -4.68 -9.48
CA ALA A 129 11.94 -3.73 -10.14
C ALA A 129 11.90 -3.97 -11.67
N GLU A 130 13.05 -4.20 -12.30
CA GLU A 130 13.12 -4.53 -13.73
C GLU A 130 12.41 -5.85 -14.06
N PHE A 131 12.53 -6.85 -13.19
CA PHE A 131 11.77 -8.09 -13.34
C PHE A 131 10.26 -7.82 -13.36
N LEU A 132 9.75 -7.05 -12.39
CA LEU A 132 8.32 -6.70 -12.34
C LEU A 132 7.88 -5.90 -13.56
N LYS A 133 8.72 -4.96 -14.03
CA LYS A 133 8.46 -4.21 -15.27
C LYS A 133 8.28 -5.16 -16.47
N LYS A 134 9.17 -6.14 -16.62
CA LYS A 134 9.08 -7.16 -17.69
C LYS A 134 7.81 -8.02 -17.57
N GLN A 135 7.30 -8.19 -16.36
CA GLN A 135 6.00 -8.87 -16.13
C GLN A 135 4.79 -7.99 -16.43
N GLY A 136 4.95 -6.69 -16.65
CA GLY A 136 3.87 -5.77 -16.97
C GLY A 136 3.48 -4.82 -15.83
N ALA A 137 4.25 -4.76 -14.73
CA ALA A 137 4.02 -3.73 -13.71
C ALA A 137 4.33 -2.34 -14.27
N CYS A 138 3.44 -1.38 -14.03
CA CYS A 138 3.68 0.03 -14.32
C CYS A 138 4.31 0.78 -13.14
N ARG A 139 4.06 0.31 -11.91
CA ARG A 139 4.49 0.93 -10.67
C ARG A 139 5.07 -0.10 -9.70
N VAL A 140 6.07 0.31 -8.92
CA VAL A 140 6.61 -0.49 -7.81
C VAL A 140 6.58 0.30 -6.52
N VAL A 141 6.21 -0.36 -5.41
CA VAL A 141 6.35 0.16 -4.05
C VAL A 141 7.57 -0.52 -3.43
N PRO A 142 8.74 0.11 -3.43
CA PRO A 142 9.95 -0.49 -2.86
C PRO A 142 9.79 -0.84 -1.39
N ALA A 143 10.64 -1.72 -0.90
CA ALA A 143 10.75 -1.99 0.52
C ALA A 143 11.11 -0.70 1.28
N ARG A 144 10.55 -0.50 2.48
CA ARG A 144 10.72 0.73 3.28
C ARG A 144 12.12 0.90 3.86
N GLU A 145 12.94 -0.12 3.72
CA GLU A 145 14.31 -0.20 4.21
C GLU A 145 15.32 0.48 3.27
N LEU A 146 14.90 0.85 2.05
CA LEU A 146 15.77 1.48 1.06
C LEU A 146 16.07 2.94 1.39
N SER A 147 17.29 3.34 1.11
CA SER A 147 17.72 4.74 1.10
C SER A 147 17.19 5.49 -0.14
N LEU A 148 17.21 6.81 -0.09
CA LEU A 148 16.82 7.64 -1.24
C LEU A 148 17.73 7.42 -2.46
N GLU A 149 19.00 7.10 -2.24
CA GLU A 149 19.95 6.80 -3.31
C GLU A 149 19.57 5.50 -4.04
N GLU A 150 19.23 4.45 -3.30
CA GLU A 150 18.76 3.18 -3.87
C GLU A 150 17.44 3.36 -4.64
N ILE A 151 16.51 4.16 -4.09
CA ILE A 151 15.24 4.50 -4.77
C ILE A 151 15.51 5.26 -6.07
N ARG A 152 16.40 6.27 -6.07
CA ARG A 152 16.82 7.01 -7.27
C ARG A 152 17.42 6.05 -8.30
N ARG A 153 18.27 5.14 -7.87
CA ARG A 153 18.87 4.12 -8.73
C ARG A 153 17.82 3.25 -9.42
N ILE A 154 16.81 2.78 -8.69
CA ILE A 154 15.69 2.01 -9.28
C ILE A 154 14.99 2.86 -10.35
N LYS A 155 14.72 4.14 -10.05
CA LYS A 155 14.06 5.06 -11.00
C LYS A 155 14.87 5.25 -12.28
N GLU A 156 16.16 5.54 -12.15
CA GLU A 156 17.07 5.80 -13.26
C GLU A 156 17.20 4.58 -14.18
N VAL A 157 17.38 3.39 -13.60
CA VAL A 157 17.61 2.17 -14.38
C VAL A 157 16.32 1.66 -15.02
N THR A 158 15.21 1.69 -14.31
CA THR A 158 13.97 1.06 -14.79
C THR A 158 13.02 2.03 -15.50
N GLY A 159 13.05 3.31 -15.15
CA GLY A 159 12.08 4.31 -15.60
C GLY A 159 10.66 4.06 -15.12
N MET A 160 10.43 3.06 -14.24
CA MET A 160 9.12 2.75 -13.68
C MET A 160 8.58 3.88 -12.80
N GLU A 161 7.28 3.89 -12.57
CA GLU A 161 6.73 4.70 -11.50
C GLU A 161 7.12 4.13 -10.14
N ILE A 162 7.59 5.02 -9.26
CA ILE A 162 7.99 4.69 -7.90
C ILE A 162 6.98 5.28 -6.91
N GLU A 163 6.43 4.42 -6.05
CA GLU A 163 5.54 4.82 -4.97
C GLU A 163 6.23 4.57 -3.63
N CYS A 164 6.37 5.59 -2.79
CA CYS A 164 7.00 5.46 -1.48
C CYS A 164 6.08 5.89 -0.35
N PHE A 165 6.17 5.18 0.78
CA PHE A 165 5.53 5.65 2.01
C PHE A 165 6.22 6.92 2.50
N ILE A 166 5.42 7.90 2.92
CA ILE A 166 5.89 9.19 3.43
C ILE A 166 5.42 9.45 4.86
N HIS A 167 4.40 8.73 5.33
CA HIS A 167 3.80 8.94 6.66
C HIS A 167 3.17 7.67 7.22
N GLY A 168 3.28 7.50 8.54
CA GLY A 168 2.59 6.47 9.30
C GLY A 168 3.47 5.37 9.85
N ALA A 169 2.85 4.29 10.29
CA ALA A 169 3.51 3.23 11.05
C ALA A 169 4.56 2.47 10.23
N MET A 170 5.75 2.26 10.86
CA MET A 170 6.83 1.46 10.32
C MET A 170 6.78 0.02 10.86
N CYS A 171 7.12 -0.96 10.01
CA CYS A 171 7.37 -2.32 10.45
C CYS A 171 8.78 -2.47 11.02
N TYR A 172 8.92 -3.26 12.11
CA TYR A 172 10.24 -3.60 12.67
C TYR A 172 11.04 -4.54 11.76
N CYS A 173 10.37 -5.46 11.08
CA CYS A 173 10.96 -6.43 10.18
C CYS A 173 10.95 -5.91 8.74
N TYR A 174 11.77 -6.53 7.87
CA TYR A 174 11.73 -6.30 6.44
C TYR A 174 10.30 -6.40 5.88
N SER A 175 9.99 -5.50 4.95
CA SER A 175 8.69 -5.41 4.31
C SER A 175 8.26 -6.75 3.70
N GLY A 176 7.10 -7.26 4.07
CA GLY A 176 6.56 -8.53 3.57
C GLY A 176 7.18 -9.82 4.12
N GLN A 177 8.25 -9.77 4.94
CA GLN A 177 9.01 -10.95 5.39
C GLN A 177 8.76 -11.32 6.87
N CYS A 178 7.87 -10.61 7.55
CA CYS A 178 7.66 -10.82 8.98
C CYS A 178 6.82 -12.08 9.29
N LEU A 179 7.40 -13.01 10.04
CA LEU A 179 6.72 -14.20 10.56
C LEU A 179 6.37 -14.11 12.05
N PHE A 180 6.69 -13.00 12.73
CA PHE A 180 6.58 -12.87 14.17
C PHE A 180 5.17 -13.17 14.71
N SER A 181 4.16 -12.57 14.09
CA SER A 181 2.75 -12.80 14.46
C SER A 181 2.28 -14.23 14.16
N SER A 182 2.83 -14.87 13.13
CA SER A 182 2.53 -16.28 12.81
C SER A 182 3.11 -17.23 13.85
N ILE A 183 4.35 -16.99 14.28
CA ILE A 183 5.06 -17.84 15.26
C ILE A 183 4.41 -17.74 16.63
N LEU A 184 4.10 -16.53 17.10
CA LEU A 184 3.55 -16.33 18.44
C LEU A 184 2.07 -16.69 18.58
N GLY A 185 1.26 -16.53 17.54
CA GLY A 185 -0.19 -16.66 17.65
C GLY A 185 -0.91 -17.22 16.43
N GLY A 186 -0.22 -17.86 15.48
CA GLY A 186 -0.82 -18.44 14.27
C GLY A 186 -1.46 -17.42 13.33
N ARG A 187 -1.20 -16.11 13.51
CA ARG A 187 -1.80 -15.01 12.74
C ARG A 187 -0.83 -14.50 11.69
N SER A 188 -1.00 -14.94 10.44
CA SER A 188 -0.12 -14.55 9.35
C SER A 188 -0.25 -13.07 8.97
N GLY A 189 0.86 -12.32 9.12
CA GLY A 189 0.97 -10.94 8.64
C GLY A 189 0.86 -10.84 7.10
N ASN A 190 1.39 -11.84 6.38
CA ASN A 190 1.31 -11.92 4.92
C ASN A 190 -0.10 -12.25 4.40
N ARG A 191 -1.00 -12.60 5.30
CA ARG A 191 -2.42 -12.85 5.04
C ARG A 191 -3.31 -11.80 5.71
N GLY A 192 -2.76 -10.63 6.02
CA GLY A 192 -3.49 -9.49 6.58
C GLY A 192 -3.89 -9.63 8.05
N ARG A 193 -3.38 -10.63 8.77
CA ARG A 193 -3.80 -10.96 10.15
C ARG A 193 -2.75 -10.61 11.22
N CYS A 194 -1.83 -9.69 10.93
CA CYS A 194 -0.79 -9.30 11.87
C CYS A 194 -1.38 -8.80 13.20
N ALA A 195 -0.97 -9.43 14.32
CA ALA A 195 -1.36 -9.05 15.68
C ALA A 195 -0.49 -7.91 16.25
N GLN A 196 0.46 -7.41 15.49
CA GLN A 196 1.40 -6.36 15.89
C GLN A 196 2.20 -6.70 17.18
N PRO A 197 2.78 -7.91 17.31
CA PRO A 197 3.53 -8.25 18.52
C PRO A 197 4.70 -7.30 18.77
N CYS A 198 5.30 -6.71 17.74
CA CYS A 198 6.34 -5.70 17.87
C CYS A 198 5.88 -4.39 18.56
N ARG A 199 4.59 -4.19 18.78
CA ARG A 199 4.02 -3.03 19.48
C ARG A 199 3.65 -3.32 20.93
N LEU A 200 3.86 -4.56 21.38
CA LEU A 200 3.60 -4.95 22.76
C LEU A 200 4.79 -4.58 23.68
N PRO A 201 4.52 -4.41 24.99
CA PRO A 201 5.61 -4.23 25.96
C PRO A 201 6.36 -5.54 26.17
N TYR A 202 7.67 -5.44 26.40
CA TYR A 202 8.56 -6.56 26.74
C TYR A 202 9.41 -6.24 27.96
N THR A 203 9.76 -7.27 28.72
CA THR A 203 10.77 -7.20 29.78
C THR A 203 12.11 -7.69 29.23
N VAL A 204 13.16 -6.89 29.38
CA VAL A 204 14.49 -7.18 28.84
C VAL A 204 15.48 -7.34 30.00
N GLY A 205 16.29 -8.41 29.98
CA GLY A 205 17.41 -8.60 30.91
C GLY A 205 17.02 -8.75 32.39
N GLY A 206 15.81 -9.30 32.68
CA GLY A 206 15.33 -9.48 34.06
C GLY A 206 14.88 -8.18 34.76
N ASN A 207 14.96 -7.05 34.09
CA ASN A 207 14.41 -5.79 34.59
C ASN A 207 12.88 -5.84 34.56
N ARG A 208 12.23 -5.60 35.72
CA ARG A 208 10.76 -5.65 35.84
C ARG A 208 10.03 -4.50 35.16
N ARG A 209 10.76 -3.50 34.64
CA ARG A 209 10.16 -2.36 33.93
C ARG A 209 9.79 -2.79 32.52
N GLU A 210 8.52 -2.69 32.19
CA GLU A 210 8.03 -2.85 30.81
C GLU A 210 8.59 -1.77 29.90
N CYS A 211 9.01 -2.17 28.71
CA CYS A 211 9.45 -1.25 27.66
C CYS A 211 8.97 -1.75 26.28
N TYR A 212 9.05 -0.90 25.29
CA TYR A 212 8.59 -1.19 23.92
C TYR A 212 9.78 -1.23 22.92
N PRO A 213 10.73 -2.17 23.10
CA PRO A 213 12.01 -2.15 22.39
C PRO A 213 11.89 -2.37 20.88
N LEU A 214 10.79 -3.00 20.44
CA LEU A 214 10.53 -3.31 19.05
C LEU A 214 9.54 -2.33 18.38
N SER A 215 8.98 -1.38 19.15
CA SER A 215 8.03 -0.40 18.63
C SER A 215 8.75 0.79 18.02
N LEU A 216 8.86 0.80 16.69
CA LEU A 216 9.43 1.94 15.97
C LEU A 216 8.54 3.18 16.10
N LYS A 217 9.14 4.35 15.96
CA LYS A 217 8.42 5.62 15.75
C LYS A 217 7.73 5.57 14.39
N ASP A 218 6.61 6.27 14.26
CA ASP A 218 5.96 6.45 12.99
C ASP A 218 6.84 7.32 12.07
N MET A 219 6.81 7.02 10.77
CA MET A 219 7.47 7.83 9.74
C MET A 219 6.73 9.16 9.60
N CYS A 220 7.50 10.24 9.45
CA CYS A 220 7.00 11.53 9.02
C CYS A 220 8.12 12.22 8.21
N THR A 221 7.93 12.35 6.91
CA THR A 221 8.94 12.87 5.98
C THR A 221 8.55 14.21 5.38
N ILE A 222 7.70 14.97 6.05
CA ILE A 222 7.18 16.23 5.53
C ILE A 222 8.29 17.26 5.26
N GLU A 223 9.37 17.23 6.06
CA GLU A 223 10.52 18.11 5.87
C GLU A 223 11.43 17.67 4.70
N ASN A 224 11.25 16.42 4.22
CA ASN A 224 12.06 15.83 3.16
C ASN A 224 11.33 15.78 1.80
N ILE A 225 10.20 16.45 1.65
CA ILE A 225 9.42 16.44 0.41
C ILE A 225 10.27 16.86 -0.81
N PRO A 226 11.12 17.91 -0.74
CA PRO A 226 11.97 18.27 -1.88
C PRO A 226 12.92 17.15 -2.31
N GLU A 227 13.61 16.51 -1.34
CA GLU A 227 14.55 15.41 -1.61
C GLU A 227 13.85 14.17 -2.17
N LEU A 228 12.61 13.90 -1.72
CA LEU A 228 11.78 12.81 -2.23
C LEU A 228 11.38 13.05 -3.70
N ILE A 229 11.02 14.29 -4.05
CA ILE A 229 10.72 14.70 -5.42
C ILE A 229 11.97 14.58 -6.31
N ASP A 230 13.11 15.05 -5.81
CA ASP A 230 14.40 15.00 -6.54
C ASP A 230 14.91 13.55 -6.71
N ALA A 231 14.52 12.64 -5.83
CA ALA A 231 14.78 11.21 -5.98
C ALA A 231 13.94 10.56 -7.10
N GLY A 232 12.98 11.28 -7.68
CA GLY A 232 12.15 10.82 -8.79
C GLY A 232 10.94 9.97 -8.35
N ILE A 233 10.50 10.10 -7.12
CA ILE A 233 9.30 9.42 -6.62
C ILE A 233 8.07 10.02 -7.31
N ASP A 234 7.17 9.16 -7.80
CA ASP A 234 5.99 9.54 -8.58
C ASP A 234 4.71 9.57 -7.71
N SER A 235 4.68 8.80 -6.63
CA SER A 235 3.51 8.71 -5.74
C SER A 235 3.92 8.68 -4.27
N PHE A 236 3.33 9.56 -3.48
CA PHE A 236 3.51 9.70 -2.04
C PHE A 236 2.38 8.99 -1.29
N LYS A 237 2.71 7.88 -0.65
CA LYS A 237 1.75 7.02 0.02
C LYS A 237 1.70 7.27 1.53
N ILE A 238 0.50 7.50 2.04
CA ILE A 238 0.23 7.59 3.47
C ILE A 238 -0.19 6.21 3.98
N GLU A 239 0.46 5.66 5.02
CA GLU A 239 -0.01 4.44 5.70
C GLU A 239 -1.15 4.80 6.66
N GLY A 240 -2.23 4.01 6.69
CA GLY A 240 -3.31 4.32 7.62
C GLY A 240 -4.66 3.65 7.40
N ARG A 241 -4.77 2.56 6.62
CA ARG A 241 -6.07 1.87 6.42
C ARG A 241 -6.75 1.35 7.70
N MET A 242 -5.99 1.20 8.79
CA MET A 242 -6.49 0.81 10.12
C MET A 242 -6.71 2.02 11.05
N LYS A 243 -6.49 3.22 10.54
CA LYS A 243 -6.64 4.46 11.31
C LYS A 243 -8.05 5.03 11.12
N LYS A 244 -8.44 5.93 12.03
CA LYS A 244 -9.72 6.63 11.96
C LYS A 244 -9.81 7.58 10.75
N PRO A 245 -11.01 7.91 10.27
CA PRO A 245 -11.23 8.84 9.14
C PRO A 245 -10.53 10.19 9.31
N GLU A 246 -10.53 10.74 10.52
CA GLU A 246 -9.90 12.03 10.82
C GLU A 246 -8.39 12.02 10.61
N TYR A 247 -7.75 10.86 10.86
CA TYR A 247 -6.33 10.70 10.56
C TYR A 247 -6.06 10.73 9.06
N ALA A 248 -6.82 9.95 8.28
CA ALA A 248 -6.65 9.89 6.83
C ALA A 248 -6.85 11.27 6.20
N ALA A 249 -7.94 11.96 6.55
CA ALA A 249 -8.24 13.30 6.05
C ALA A 249 -7.21 14.34 6.55
N GLY A 250 -6.87 14.34 7.83
CA GLY A 250 -5.96 15.32 8.42
C GLY A 250 -4.55 15.24 7.86
N VAL A 251 -3.98 14.01 7.78
CA VAL A 251 -2.64 13.81 7.22
C VAL A 251 -2.62 14.18 5.72
N THR A 252 -3.63 13.76 4.96
CA THR A 252 -3.75 14.10 3.54
C THR A 252 -3.82 15.62 3.34
N ALA A 253 -4.64 16.33 4.12
CA ALA A 253 -4.77 17.78 4.03
C ALA A 253 -3.45 18.52 4.34
N VAL A 254 -2.66 17.99 5.29
CA VAL A 254 -1.34 18.57 5.61
C VAL A 254 -0.38 18.38 4.43
N TYR A 255 -0.18 17.15 3.95
CA TYR A 255 0.73 16.89 2.83
C TYR A 255 0.29 17.57 1.52
N ARG A 256 -1.01 17.84 1.34
CA ARG A 256 -1.50 18.57 0.17
C ARG A 256 -1.07 20.05 0.15
N LYS A 257 -0.73 20.62 1.28
CA LYS A 257 -0.26 22.02 1.37
C LYS A 257 1.19 22.20 0.96
N TYR A 258 1.96 21.14 1.02
CA TYR A 258 3.38 21.08 0.65
C TYR A 258 3.57 20.48 -0.72
#